data_f648692c478d2b9989a5c3937c1f228e
#
_entry.id   f648692c478d2b9989a5c3937c1f228e
#
_cell.length_a   1.000
_cell.length_b   1.000
_cell.length_c   1.000
_cell.angle_alpha   90.00
_cell.angle_beta   90.00
_cell.angle_gamma   90.00
#
_symmetry.space_group_name_H-M   'P 1'
#
loop_
_entity.id
_entity.type
_entity.pdbx_description
1 polymer ?
#
loop_
_entity_poly.entity_id
_entity_poly.type
_entity_poly.pdbx_seq_one_letter_code
_entity_poly.pdbx_strand_id
1 'polypeptide(L)'
;MERKRYISVILPLKLEWEPCYMSAQAQVGDRVRVKFAFHEYVGVVSGTDIQPEIDPGRIQDIISIEHGLERILPEEIAFWREIAGYYLCTVGEVYKAAYPAMKVSLE
;
A
#
# COMPACT_ATOMS: atom_id res chain seq x y z
N MET A 1 20.59 -14.45 -1.40
CA MET A 1 20.05 -13.57 -0.37
C MET A 1 19.47 -12.33 -1.02
N GLU A 2 18.26 -12.01 -0.71
CA GLU A 2 17.57 -10.93 -1.37
C GLU A 2 17.77 -9.62 -0.64
N ARG A 3 17.94 -8.55 -1.41
CA ARG A 3 18.12 -7.21 -0.85
C ARG A 3 16.76 -6.57 -0.65
N LYS A 4 16.57 -5.98 0.52
CA LYS A 4 15.34 -5.23 0.78
C LYS A 4 15.31 -3.94 -0.03
N ARG A 5 14.14 -3.60 -0.51
CA ARG A 5 13.90 -2.41 -1.29
C ARG A 5 12.87 -1.54 -0.58
N TYR A 6 12.88 -0.27 -0.93
CA TYR A 6 11.86 0.64 -0.41
C TYR A 6 10.66 0.59 -1.34
N ILE A 7 9.48 0.44 -0.75
CA ILE A 7 8.24 0.36 -1.52
C ILE A 7 7.27 1.41 -0.99
N SER A 8 6.37 1.87 -1.84
CA SER A 8 5.28 2.73 -1.43
C SER A 8 4.01 1.91 -1.36
N VAL A 9 3.15 2.23 -0.40
CA VAL A 9 1.95 1.45 -0.12
C VAL A 9 0.75 2.37 -0.02
N ILE A 10 -0.34 1.99 -0.72
CA ILE A 10 -1.61 2.68 -0.60
C ILE A 10 -2.38 2.04 0.55
N LEU A 11 -2.67 2.83 1.57
CA LEU A 11 -3.45 2.36 2.72
C LEU A 11 -4.90 2.79 2.57
N PRO A 12 -5.85 2.05 3.18
CA PRO A 12 -7.28 2.40 3.09
C PRO A 12 -7.61 3.54 4.06
N LEU A 13 -6.91 4.65 3.90
CA LEU A 13 -7.01 5.80 4.78
C LEU A 13 -6.97 7.07 3.94
N LYS A 14 -7.45 8.16 4.53
CA LYS A 14 -7.39 9.46 3.88
C LYS A 14 -6.02 10.06 4.14
N LEU A 15 -5.07 9.74 3.27
CA LEU A 15 -3.71 10.24 3.36
C LEU A 15 -3.34 10.97 2.07
N GLU A 16 -2.68 12.10 2.21
CA GLU A 16 -2.21 12.87 1.06
C GLU A 16 -0.90 12.32 0.50
N TRP A 17 -0.36 11.29 1.13
CA TRP A 17 0.92 10.70 0.73
C TRP A 17 0.84 9.20 0.94
N GLU A 18 1.77 8.50 0.33
CA GLU A 18 1.82 7.04 0.43
C GLU A 18 3.01 6.66 1.29
N PRO A 19 2.77 6.00 2.43
CA PRO A 19 3.87 5.62 3.31
C PRO A 19 4.82 4.63 2.66
N CYS A 20 6.04 4.67 3.14
CA CYS A 20 7.13 3.88 2.61
C CYS A 20 7.47 2.76 3.58
N TYR A 21 7.69 1.56 3.03
CA TYR A 21 8.08 0.40 3.82
C TYR A 21 9.20 -0.33 3.11
N MET A 22 9.74 -1.36 3.76
CA MET A 22 10.79 -2.17 3.17
C MET A 22 10.29 -3.58 2.92
N SER A 23 10.69 -4.15 1.79
CA SER A 23 10.40 -5.54 1.48
C SER A 23 11.37 -6.02 0.42
N ALA A 24 11.76 -7.30 0.54
CA ALA A 24 12.63 -7.90 -0.47
C ALA A 24 11.86 -8.47 -1.63
N GLN A 25 10.60 -8.83 -1.45
CA GLN A 25 9.86 -9.60 -2.43
C GLN A 25 8.58 -8.94 -2.96
N ALA A 26 8.10 -7.90 -2.29
CA ALA A 26 6.83 -7.29 -2.68
C ALA A 26 6.96 -6.61 -4.05
N GLN A 27 5.91 -6.73 -4.84
CA GLN A 27 5.84 -6.13 -6.17
C GLN A 27 4.59 -5.30 -6.29
N VAL A 28 4.56 -4.41 -7.27
CA VAL A 28 3.41 -3.55 -7.49
C VAL A 28 2.15 -4.40 -7.62
N GLY A 29 1.13 -4.02 -6.87
CA GLY A 29 -0.14 -4.73 -6.87
C GLY A 29 -0.27 -5.75 -5.77
N ASP A 30 0.82 -6.11 -5.09
CA ASP A 30 0.73 -7.05 -3.98
C ASP A 30 -0.03 -6.43 -2.83
N ARG A 31 -0.83 -7.25 -2.15
CA ARG A 31 -1.52 -6.84 -0.95
C ARG A 31 -0.61 -7.17 0.22
N VAL A 32 -0.31 -6.17 1.03
CA VAL A 32 0.65 -6.33 2.12
C VAL A 32 0.05 -5.84 3.43
N ARG A 33 0.39 -6.53 4.50
CA ARG A 33 -0.02 -6.12 5.83
C ARG A 33 1.10 -5.27 6.43
N VAL A 34 0.74 -4.11 6.90
CA VAL A 34 1.71 -3.17 7.46
C VAL A 34 1.17 -2.55 8.73
N LYS A 35 2.07 -2.02 9.53
CA LYS A 35 1.69 -1.29 10.74
C LYS A 35 1.80 0.20 10.47
N PHE A 36 0.75 0.93 10.80
CA PHE A 36 0.72 2.38 10.61
C PHE A 36 -0.08 3.01 11.74
N ALA A 37 0.52 3.99 12.43
CA ALA A 37 -0.14 4.72 13.52
C ALA A 37 -0.75 3.76 14.55
N PHE A 38 0.03 2.76 14.94
CA PHE A 38 -0.35 1.78 15.97
C PHE A 38 -1.46 0.82 15.57
N HIS A 39 -1.81 0.77 14.29
CA HIS A 39 -2.81 -0.17 13.78
C HIS A 39 -2.22 -0.94 12.62
N GLU A 40 -2.82 -2.07 12.32
CA GLU A 40 -2.42 -2.86 11.16
C GLU A 40 -3.43 -2.68 10.05
N TYR A 41 -2.92 -2.54 8.84
CA TYR A 41 -3.75 -2.38 7.66
C TYR A 41 -3.24 -3.29 6.55
N VAL A 42 -4.16 -3.65 5.65
CA VAL A 42 -3.77 -4.33 4.42
C VAL A 42 -3.80 -3.30 3.31
N GLY A 43 -2.63 -3.01 2.78
CA GLY A 43 -2.48 -2.01 1.72
C GLY A 43 -2.11 -2.65 0.40
N VAL A 44 -1.91 -1.80 -0.60
CA VAL A 44 -1.51 -2.22 -1.93
C VAL A 44 -0.18 -1.57 -2.27
N VAL A 45 0.78 -2.36 -2.72
CA VAL A 45 2.06 -1.83 -3.14
C VAL A 45 1.85 -1.02 -4.42
N SER A 46 2.18 0.25 -4.38
CA SER A 46 1.99 1.15 -5.52
C SER A 46 3.28 1.43 -6.26
N GLY A 47 4.44 1.19 -5.64
CA GLY A 47 5.72 1.38 -6.29
C GLY A 47 6.80 0.60 -5.59
N THR A 48 7.83 0.21 -6.34
CA THR A 48 8.99 -0.48 -5.79
C THR A 48 10.24 0.28 -6.18
N ASP A 49 11.32 0.04 -5.43
CA ASP A 49 12.59 0.69 -5.68
C ASP A 49 12.45 2.21 -5.69
N ILE A 50 11.65 2.73 -4.77
CA ILE A 50 11.43 4.16 -4.69
C ILE A 50 12.53 4.82 -3.86
N GLN A 51 12.60 6.15 -3.97
CA GLN A 51 13.52 6.95 -3.19
C GLN A 51 12.76 7.50 -2.00
N PRO A 52 13.08 7.05 -0.76
CA PRO A 52 12.34 7.55 0.39
C PRO A 52 12.68 9.01 0.68
N GLU A 53 11.68 9.75 1.15
CA GLU A 53 11.86 11.15 1.50
C GLU A 53 12.09 11.35 2.98
N ILE A 54 12.04 10.27 3.75
CA ILE A 54 12.30 10.34 5.18
C ILE A 54 13.57 9.55 5.48
N ASP A 55 14.05 9.68 6.70
CA ASP A 55 15.24 8.98 7.16
C ASP A 55 15.04 7.47 6.98
N PRO A 56 15.87 6.79 6.19
CA PRO A 56 15.73 5.34 6.00
C PRO A 56 15.70 4.55 7.30
N GLY A 57 16.34 5.04 8.34
CA GLY A 57 16.34 4.36 9.63
C GLY A 57 14.96 4.33 10.29
N ARG A 58 14.02 5.12 9.80
CA ARG A 58 12.67 5.18 10.35
C ARG A 58 11.67 4.38 9.53
N ILE A 59 12.12 3.72 8.46
CA ILE A 59 11.25 2.96 7.59
C ILE A 59 11.19 1.53 8.12
N GLN A 60 9.98 1.02 8.27
CA GLN A 60 9.74 -0.31 8.82
C GLN A 60 9.55 -1.33 7.71
N ASP A 61 9.78 -2.60 8.05
CA ASP A 61 9.44 -3.71 7.17
C ASP A 61 7.93 -3.86 7.11
N ILE A 62 7.45 -4.41 6.00
CA ILE A 62 6.06 -4.89 5.99
C ILE A 62 5.97 -6.09 6.94
N ILE A 63 4.75 -6.35 7.41
CA ILE A 63 4.53 -7.50 8.26
C ILE A 63 4.49 -8.78 7.43
N SER A 64 3.74 -8.77 6.34
CA SER A 64 3.60 -9.93 5.48
C SER A 64 3.02 -9.52 4.14
N ILE A 65 3.20 -10.40 3.15
CA ILE A 65 2.50 -10.28 1.87
C ILE A 65 1.29 -11.21 1.95
N GLU A 66 0.11 -10.66 1.67
CA GLU A 66 -1.13 -11.41 1.81
C GLU A 66 -1.40 -12.15 0.52
N HIS A 67 -0.80 -13.33 0.38
CA HIS A 67 -0.91 -14.10 -0.85
C HIS A 67 -2.31 -14.63 -1.10
N GLY A 68 -3.12 -14.70 -0.06
CA GLY A 68 -4.51 -15.16 -0.21
C GLY A 68 -5.43 -14.12 -0.80
N LEU A 69 -4.96 -12.89 -0.94
CA LEU A 69 -5.76 -11.81 -1.50
C LEU A 69 -5.37 -11.59 -2.95
N GLU A 70 -6.33 -11.14 -3.72
CA GLU A 70 -6.13 -10.88 -5.13
C GLU A 70 -5.19 -9.71 -5.34
N ARG A 71 -4.28 -9.85 -6.29
CA ARG A 71 -3.39 -8.76 -6.64
C ARG A 71 -4.15 -7.68 -7.38
N ILE A 72 -3.70 -6.45 -7.20
CA ILE A 72 -4.30 -5.29 -7.87
C ILE A 72 -3.46 -4.99 -9.09
N LEU A 73 -4.10 -4.87 -10.25
CA LEU A 73 -3.38 -4.58 -11.48
C LEU A 73 -2.91 -3.13 -11.49
N PRO A 74 -1.75 -2.86 -12.10
CA PRO A 74 -1.28 -1.48 -12.21
C PRO A 74 -2.29 -0.55 -12.88
N GLU A 75 -3.05 -1.08 -13.84
CA GLU A 75 -4.09 -0.29 -14.51
C GLU A 75 -5.18 0.10 -13.54
N GLU A 76 -5.49 -0.75 -12.59
CA GLU A 76 -6.52 -0.45 -11.60
C GLU A 76 -6.02 0.65 -10.66
N ILE A 77 -4.76 0.61 -10.27
CA ILE A 77 -4.19 1.65 -9.43
C ILE A 77 -4.23 2.99 -10.18
N ALA A 78 -3.87 2.98 -11.45
CA ALA A 78 -3.90 4.19 -12.26
C ALA A 78 -5.33 4.75 -12.33
N PHE A 79 -6.31 3.87 -12.46
CA PHE A 79 -7.71 4.28 -12.48
C PHE A 79 -8.12 4.91 -11.15
N TRP A 80 -7.67 4.35 -10.04
CA TRP A 80 -7.95 4.93 -8.72
C TRP A 80 -7.39 6.35 -8.61
N ARG A 81 -6.20 6.57 -9.16
CA ARG A 81 -5.60 7.90 -9.11
C ARG A 81 -6.41 8.90 -9.92
N GLU A 82 -6.96 8.45 -11.04
CA GLU A 82 -7.83 9.31 -11.85
C GLU A 82 -9.10 9.65 -11.09
N ILE A 83 -9.71 8.66 -10.46
CA ILE A 83 -10.92 8.88 -9.66
C ILE A 83 -10.62 9.86 -8.53
N ALA A 84 -9.52 9.65 -7.83
CA ALA A 84 -9.16 10.51 -6.71
C ALA A 84 -8.99 11.95 -7.14
N GLY A 85 -8.32 12.16 -8.29
CA GLY A 85 -8.15 13.52 -8.81
C GLY A 85 -9.46 14.15 -9.23
N TYR A 86 -10.33 13.35 -9.84
CA TYR A 86 -11.59 13.85 -10.33
C TYR A 86 -12.53 14.30 -9.19
N TYR A 87 -12.57 13.51 -8.11
CA TYR A 87 -13.46 13.78 -7.00
C TYR A 87 -12.77 14.49 -5.83
N LEU A 88 -11.52 14.88 -6.01
CA LEU A 88 -10.78 15.61 -4.98
C LEU A 88 -10.70 14.83 -3.67
N CYS A 89 -10.48 13.52 -3.78
CA CYS A 89 -10.26 12.68 -2.61
C CYS A 89 -8.91 12.01 -2.72
N THR A 90 -8.55 11.18 -1.74
CA THR A 90 -7.25 10.50 -1.77
C THR A 90 -7.38 9.13 -2.41
N VAL A 91 -6.25 8.62 -2.92
CA VAL A 91 -6.27 7.30 -3.55
C VAL A 91 -6.59 6.21 -2.52
N GLY A 92 -6.20 6.42 -1.26
CA GLY A 92 -6.54 5.47 -0.20
C GLY A 92 -8.03 5.36 0.04
N GLU A 93 -8.74 6.48 -0.09
CA GLU A 93 -10.20 6.45 0.04
C GLU A 93 -10.84 5.68 -1.10
N VAL A 94 -10.30 5.81 -2.32
CA VAL A 94 -10.80 5.04 -3.46
C VAL A 94 -10.55 3.56 -3.25
N TYR A 95 -9.36 3.20 -2.78
CA TYR A 95 -9.03 1.81 -2.50
C TYR A 95 -9.99 1.22 -1.46
N LYS A 96 -10.24 1.97 -0.39
CA LYS A 96 -11.13 1.50 0.66
C LYS A 96 -12.54 1.27 0.13
N ALA A 97 -13.00 2.13 -0.75
CA ALA A 97 -14.33 1.99 -1.33
C ALA A 97 -14.41 0.80 -2.27
N ALA A 98 -13.32 0.53 -3.00
CA ALA A 98 -13.29 -0.58 -3.95
C ALA A 98 -13.20 -1.93 -3.25
N TYR A 99 -12.56 -1.98 -2.07
CA TYR A 99 -12.33 -3.24 -1.37
C TYR A 99 -12.71 -3.12 0.10
N PRO A 100 -13.98 -2.86 0.39
CA PRO A 100 -14.39 -2.63 1.79
C PRO A 100 -14.31 -3.88 2.66
N ALA A 101 -14.33 -5.05 2.06
CA ALA A 101 -14.29 -6.31 2.82
C ALA A 101 -12.95 -6.57 3.45
N MET A 102 -11.95 -5.75 3.16
CA MET A 102 -10.62 -5.98 3.70
C MET A 102 -10.58 -6.06 5.21
N LYS A 103 -11.39 -5.28 5.87
CA LYS A 103 -11.41 -5.31 7.33
C LYS A 103 -11.97 -6.60 7.87
N VAL A 104 -12.75 -7.30 7.08
CA VAL A 104 -13.31 -8.58 7.51
C VAL A 104 -12.25 -9.65 7.53
N SER A 105 -11.29 -9.55 6.63
CA SER A 105 -10.26 -10.56 6.53
C SER A 105 -9.32 -10.57 7.73
N LEU A 106 -9.45 -9.61 8.60
CA LEU A 106 -8.62 -9.53 9.79
C LEU A 106 -9.11 -10.42 10.92
N GLU A 107 -10.20 -11.09 10.72
CA GLU A 107 -10.77 -11.98 11.73
C GLU A 107 -9.90 -13.17 12.06
#